data_6d26c69423d7eae1612ebb47ddd2ed87
#
_entry.id   6d26c69423d7eae1612ebb47ddd2ed87
#
_cell.length_a   1.000
_cell.length_b   1.000
_cell.length_c   1.000
_cell.angle_alpha   90.00
_cell.angle_beta   90.00
_cell.angle_gamma   90.00
#
_symmetry.space_group_name_H-M   'P 1'
#
loop_
_entity.id
_entity.type
_entity.pdbx_description
1 polymer ?
#
loop_
_entity_poly.entity_id
_entity_poly.type
_entity_poly.pdbx_seq_one_letter_code
_entity_poly.pdbx_strand_id
1 'polypeptide(L)'
;MRKKIVAGNWNMNMNLQDGVALAKEINEALVADKPNCDVIICTPFIHLASVAQVLDSEIVGLGAENCADKAKGAFTGEVSAEMVKSTGAQYVILGHSERRQYYGETAEILKEKVELALANGLKVIFCCGETLEEREAEKQNEVVKAELEGSVFHLSAEAWKNIILAYEPIWAIGTGKTATSDQAEEMLAYIRSIVAEKYGNEAAEETSILYGGSCKASNAPELFAKPNIDGGLIGGASLKAADFKGIIDAWKK
;
A
#
# COMPACT_ATOMS: atom_id res chain seq x y z
N MET A 1 -3.45 0.90 -19.35
CA MET A 1 -4.50 1.53 -18.48
C MET A 1 -4.13 1.17 -17.05
N ARG A 2 -4.08 2.17 -16.14
CA ARG A 2 -3.73 1.97 -14.73
C ARG A 2 -4.67 0.98 -14.05
N LYS A 3 -4.12 0.12 -13.19
CA LYS A 3 -4.91 -0.76 -12.34
C LYS A 3 -5.55 0.04 -11.22
N LYS A 4 -6.83 -0.16 -11.01
CA LYS A 4 -7.57 0.33 -9.85
C LYS A 4 -7.34 -0.64 -8.70
N ILE A 5 -6.90 -0.16 -7.54
CA ILE A 5 -6.49 -1.04 -6.43
C ILE A 5 -7.09 -0.52 -5.12
N VAL A 6 -7.69 -1.42 -4.34
CA VAL A 6 -8.07 -1.17 -2.96
C VAL A 6 -7.32 -2.15 -2.07
N ALA A 7 -6.34 -1.65 -1.34
CA ALA A 7 -5.48 -2.45 -0.46
C ALA A 7 -5.83 -2.16 1.01
N GLY A 8 -6.13 -3.19 1.78
CA GLY A 8 -6.31 -3.10 3.23
C GLY A 8 -4.96 -3.23 3.93
N ASN A 9 -4.65 -2.32 4.83
CA ASN A 9 -3.55 -2.42 5.78
C ASN A 9 -4.15 -2.66 7.18
N TRP A 10 -4.01 -3.88 7.67
CA TRP A 10 -4.63 -4.27 8.94
C TRP A 10 -3.89 -3.73 10.15
N ASN A 11 -2.64 -3.28 9.96
CA ASN A 11 -1.77 -2.85 11.04
C ASN A 11 -1.64 -3.95 12.12
N MET A 12 -1.26 -3.59 13.32
CA MET A 12 -1.12 -4.54 14.43
C MET A 12 -2.49 -4.79 15.08
N ASN A 13 -3.39 -5.44 14.35
CA ASN A 13 -4.75 -5.78 14.83
C ASN A 13 -5.05 -7.28 14.70
N MET A 14 -5.97 -7.74 15.50
CA MET A 14 -6.55 -9.08 15.51
C MET A 14 -5.57 -10.19 15.96
N ASN A 15 -6.10 -11.17 16.67
CA ASN A 15 -5.43 -12.44 16.88
C ASN A 15 -5.57 -13.32 15.62
N LEU A 16 -4.95 -14.50 15.63
CA LEU A 16 -4.93 -15.40 14.48
C LEU A 16 -6.33 -15.79 14.00
N GLN A 17 -7.21 -16.14 14.93
CA GLN A 17 -8.56 -16.64 14.63
C GLN A 17 -9.43 -15.54 14.02
N ASP A 18 -9.40 -14.35 14.63
CA ASP A 18 -10.18 -13.20 14.19
C ASP A 18 -9.71 -12.72 12.80
N GLY A 19 -8.39 -12.71 12.55
CA GLY A 19 -7.85 -12.33 11.24
C GLY A 19 -8.22 -13.32 10.14
N VAL A 20 -8.17 -14.63 10.41
CA VAL A 20 -8.63 -15.65 9.44
C VAL A 20 -10.14 -15.53 9.19
N ALA A 21 -10.93 -15.27 10.23
CA ALA A 21 -12.37 -15.09 10.08
C ALA A 21 -12.71 -13.87 9.21
N LEU A 22 -12.03 -12.73 9.45
CA LEU A 22 -12.22 -11.53 8.64
C LEU A 22 -11.80 -11.75 7.17
N ALA A 23 -10.67 -12.42 6.94
CA ALA A 23 -10.21 -12.73 5.59
C ALA A 23 -11.23 -13.58 4.82
N LYS A 24 -11.80 -14.59 5.51
CA LYS A 24 -12.84 -15.45 4.95
C LYS A 24 -14.11 -14.65 4.62
N GLU A 25 -14.57 -13.79 5.52
CA GLU A 25 -15.74 -12.93 5.31
C GLU A 25 -15.55 -12.00 4.10
N ILE A 26 -14.39 -11.36 4.00
CA ILE A 26 -14.04 -10.50 2.84
C ILE A 26 -14.05 -11.33 1.55
N ASN A 27 -13.40 -12.50 1.56
CA ASN A 27 -13.32 -13.36 0.39
C ASN A 27 -14.70 -13.82 -0.07
N GLU A 28 -15.54 -14.30 0.83
CA GLU A 28 -16.90 -14.75 0.52
C GLU A 28 -17.76 -13.62 -0.06
N ALA A 29 -17.67 -12.41 0.52
CA ALA A 29 -18.38 -11.24 0.02
C ALA A 29 -17.96 -10.84 -1.40
N LEU A 30 -16.68 -10.94 -1.73
CA LEU A 30 -16.13 -10.57 -3.04
C LEU A 30 -16.26 -11.68 -4.09
N VAL A 31 -16.32 -12.94 -3.68
CA VAL A 31 -16.67 -14.06 -4.57
C VAL A 31 -18.13 -13.94 -5.01
N ALA A 32 -19.04 -13.59 -4.07
CA ALA A 32 -20.46 -13.42 -4.35
C ALA A 32 -20.76 -12.18 -5.22
N ASP A 33 -19.96 -11.13 -5.09
CA ASP A 33 -20.14 -9.85 -5.78
C ASP A 33 -18.78 -9.30 -6.23
N LYS A 34 -18.32 -9.76 -7.39
CA LYS A 34 -16.97 -9.50 -7.91
C LYS A 34 -16.64 -8.00 -8.00
N PRO A 35 -15.44 -7.61 -7.54
CA PRO A 35 -15.00 -6.22 -7.59
C PRO A 35 -14.65 -5.77 -9.02
N ASN A 36 -14.72 -4.45 -9.28
CA ASN A 36 -14.23 -3.82 -10.50
C ASN A 36 -12.81 -3.24 -10.34
N CYS A 37 -12.07 -3.71 -9.34
CA CYS A 37 -10.69 -3.33 -9.04
C CYS A 37 -9.93 -4.51 -8.46
N ASP A 38 -8.60 -4.44 -8.45
CA ASP A 38 -7.77 -5.38 -7.71
C ASP A 38 -7.96 -5.12 -6.21
N VAL A 39 -8.22 -6.18 -5.44
CA VAL A 39 -8.36 -6.09 -3.98
C VAL A 39 -7.19 -6.82 -3.33
N ILE A 40 -6.55 -6.17 -2.36
CA ILE A 40 -5.42 -6.72 -1.61
C ILE A 40 -5.72 -6.59 -0.12
N ILE A 41 -5.38 -7.59 0.68
CA ILE A 41 -5.33 -7.47 2.13
C ILE A 41 -3.90 -7.69 2.61
N CYS A 42 -3.34 -6.71 3.31
CA CYS A 42 -2.02 -6.80 3.93
C CYS A 42 -2.20 -7.01 5.43
N THR A 43 -1.62 -8.09 5.94
CA THR A 43 -1.86 -8.57 7.30
C THR A 43 -0.54 -8.70 8.08
N PRO A 44 -0.60 -8.68 9.43
CA PRO A 44 0.52 -9.11 10.25
C PRO A 44 1.04 -10.51 9.86
N PHE A 45 2.33 -10.74 10.06
CA PHE A 45 2.99 -12.01 9.68
C PHE A 45 2.29 -13.25 10.20
N ILE A 46 1.72 -13.19 11.42
CA ILE A 46 1.05 -14.34 12.07
C ILE A 46 -0.14 -14.86 11.26
N HIS A 47 -0.74 -14.03 10.41
CA HIS A 47 -1.93 -14.39 9.63
C HIS A 47 -1.60 -15.01 8.27
N LEU A 48 -0.45 -14.66 7.66
CA LEU A 48 -0.17 -14.88 6.25
C LEU A 48 -0.47 -16.30 5.77
N ALA A 49 0.17 -17.31 6.39
CA ALA A 49 0.03 -18.69 5.95
C ALA A 49 -1.39 -19.23 6.12
N SER A 50 -2.10 -18.82 7.18
CA SER A 50 -3.47 -19.27 7.45
C SER A 50 -4.49 -18.53 6.57
N VAL A 51 -4.28 -17.24 6.32
CA VAL A 51 -5.13 -16.43 5.45
C VAL A 51 -5.00 -16.89 4.00
N ALA A 52 -3.79 -17.26 3.54
CA ALA A 52 -3.58 -17.82 2.22
C ALA A 52 -4.45 -19.07 1.92
N GLN A 53 -4.83 -19.83 2.94
CA GLN A 53 -5.66 -21.03 2.78
C GLN A 53 -7.17 -20.76 2.59
N VAL A 54 -7.61 -19.55 2.92
CA VAL A 54 -9.05 -19.18 2.88
C VAL A 54 -9.36 -18.15 1.78
N LEU A 55 -8.35 -17.58 1.13
CA LEU A 55 -8.52 -16.64 0.03
C LEU A 55 -8.57 -17.34 -1.33
N ASP A 56 -9.45 -16.86 -2.19
CA ASP A 56 -9.35 -17.07 -3.62
C ASP A 56 -8.36 -16.02 -4.18
N SER A 57 -7.15 -16.45 -4.51
CA SER A 57 -6.07 -15.57 -4.97
C SER A 57 -6.34 -14.87 -6.30
N GLU A 58 -7.35 -15.31 -7.07
CA GLU A 58 -7.81 -14.64 -8.29
C GLU A 58 -8.73 -13.45 -7.98
N ILE A 59 -9.22 -13.34 -6.74
CA ILE A 59 -10.15 -12.28 -6.31
C ILE A 59 -9.51 -11.37 -5.29
N VAL A 60 -8.77 -11.94 -4.31
CA VAL A 60 -8.13 -11.18 -3.23
C VAL A 60 -6.65 -11.52 -3.16
N GLY A 61 -5.81 -10.54 -3.45
CA GLY A 61 -4.37 -10.65 -3.25
C GLY A 61 -4.01 -10.59 -1.76
N LEU A 62 -2.99 -11.34 -1.36
CA LEU A 62 -2.45 -11.35 -0.01
C LEU A 62 -1.12 -10.60 0.04
N GLY A 63 -0.96 -9.73 1.03
CA GLY A 63 0.27 -8.99 1.29
C GLY A 63 0.72 -9.07 2.75
N ALA A 64 2.02 -8.83 2.96
CA ALA A 64 2.59 -8.56 4.28
C ALA A 64 2.70 -7.06 4.51
N GLU A 65 2.81 -6.66 5.77
CA GLU A 65 2.95 -5.25 6.18
C GLU A 65 4.42 -4.80 6.30
N ASN A 66 5.35 -5.72 6.12
CA ASN A 66 6.80 -5.50 6.17
C ASN A 66 7.57 -6.73 5.65
N CYS A 67 8.88 -6.58 5.45
CA CYS A 67 9.87 -7.66 5.43
C CYS A 67 11.20 -7.12 5.94
N ALA A 68 12.14 -8.02 6.27
CA ALA A 68 13.49 -7.65 6.70
C ALA A 68 14.32 -7.08 5.53
N ASP A 69 15.32 -6.26 5.90
CA ASP A 69 16.37 -5.75 5.01
C ASP A 69 17.54 -6.74 4.83
N LYS A 70 17.36 -7.97 5.31
CA LYS A 70 18.36 -9.05 5.22
C LYS A 70 17.71 -10.31 4.63
N ALA A 71 18.45 -10.98 3.76
CA ALA A 71 17.96 -12.18 3.10
C ALA A 71 17.80 -13.37 4.05
N LYS A 72 18.78 -13.56 4.96
CA LYS A 72 18.80 -14.62 5.97
C LYS A 72 19.91 -14.35 6.99
N GLY A 73 19.88 -15.04 8.12
CA GLY A 73 20.98 -15.04 9.09
C GLY A 73 20.53 -14.88 10.54
N ALA A 74 21.44 -14.41 11.39
CA ALA A 74 21.22 -14.23 12.83
C ALA A 74 20.51 -12.89 13.12
N PHE A 75 19.26 -12.80 12.68
CA PHE A 75 18.38 -11.64 12.86
C PHE A 75 17.13 -12.08 13.62
N THR A 76 17.29 -12.39 14.89
CA THR A 76 16.24 -12.94 15.75
C THR A 76 14.98 -12.05 15.74
N GLY A 77 13.85 -12.63 15.37
CA GLY A 77 12.56 -11.94 15.31
C GLY A 77 12.18 -11.39 13.92
N GLU A 78 13.14 -11.27 12.98
CA GLU A 78 12.87 -10.78 11.64
C GLU A 78 12.27 -11.85 10.71
N VAL A 79 11.51 -11.38 9.72
CA VAL A 79 10.90 -12.20 8.67
C VAL A 79 11.40 -11.72 7.31
N SER A 80 12.14 -12.58 6.59
CA SER A 80 12.72 -12.23 5.29
C SER A 80 11.65 -12.17 4.18
N ALA A 81 11.97 -11.51 3.06
CA ALA A 81 11.11 -11.49 1.88
C ALA A 81 10.82 -12.90 1.33
N GLU A 82 11.82 -13.82 1.39
CA GLU A 82 11.65 -15.22 1.02
C GLU A 82 10.64 -15.93 1.92
N MET A 83 10.71 -15.71 3.26
CA MET A 83 9.73 -16.26 4.21
C MET A 83 8.32 -15.71 3.93
N VAL A 84 8.18 -14.41 3.69
CA VAL A 84 6.91 -13.80 3.30
C VAL A 84 6.36 -14.46 2.03
N LYS A 85 7.17 -14.57 0.98
CA LYS A 85 6.77 -15.19 -0.28
C LYS A 85 6.33 -16.64 -0.10
N SER A 86 7.00 -17.39 0.77
CA SER A 86 6.70 -18.81 1.02
C SER A 86 5.33 -19.06 1.65
N THR A 87 4.70 -18.04 2.24
CA THR A 87 3.34 -18.13 2.80
C THR A 87 2.24 -18.08 1.75
N GLY A 88 2.56 -17.74 0.49
CA GLY A 88 1.61 -17.46 -0.57
C GLY A 88 1.35 -15.97 -0.79
N ALA A 89 1.96 -15.08 0.00
CA ALA A 89 1.85 -13.64 -0.19
C ALA A 89 2.41 -13.21 -1.56
N GLN A 90 1.75 -12.24 -2.17
CA GLN A 90 2.07 -11.68 -3.48
C GLN A 90 2.58 -10.25 -3.36
N TYR A 91 2.27 -9.57 -2.25
CA TYR A 91 2.54 -8.17 -2.02
C TYR A 91 3.24 -7.94 -0.67
N VAL A 92 3.89 -6.79 -0.54
CA VAL A 92 4.41 -6.29 0.74
C VAL A 92 4.32 -4.77 0.78
N ILE A 93 3.86 -4.22 1.92
CA ILE A 93 3.92 -2.78 2.20
C ILE A 93 5.32 -2.46 2.71
N LEU A 94 5.97 -1.45 2.14
CA LEU A 94 7.26 -0.92 2.58
C LEU A 94 7.24 0.60 2.66
N GLY A 95 7.96 1.17 3.61
CA GLY A 95 8.09 2.60 3.78
C GLY A 95 6.90 3.28 4.46
N HIS A 96 5.97 2.52 5.06
CA HIS A 96 4.85 3.09 5.81
C HIS A 96 5.34 4.06 6.87
N SER A 97 4.63 5.19 7.03
CA SER A 97 5.03 6.29 7.92
C SER A 97 5.27 5.85 9.36
N GLU A 98 4.46 4.94 9.91
CA GLU A 98 4.66 4.38 11.24
C GLU A 98 6.01 3.66 11.37
N ARG A 99 6.46 2.96 10.34
CA ARG A 99 7.74 2.25 10.38
C ARG A 99 8.93 3.20 10.26
N ARG A 100 8.81 4.25 9.47
CA ARG A 100 9.81 5.32 9.42
C ARG A 100 9.92 6.01 10.78
N GLN A 101 8.80 6.33 11.39
CA GLN A 101 8.72 7.09 12.64
C GLN A 101 9.10 6.25 13.87
N TYR A 102 8.56 5.04 14.02
CA TYR A 102 8.69 4.25 15.25
C TYR A 102 9.85 3.27 15.21
N TYR A 103 10.27 2.84 14.05
CA TYR A 103 11.32 1.83 13.87
C TYR A 103 12.55 2.37 13.13
N GLY A 104 12.58 3.66 12.79
CA GLY A 104 13.74 4.32 12.20
C GLY A 104 14.11 3.80 10.81
N GLU A 105 13.14 3.37 10.01
CA GLU A 105 13.41 2.92 8.65
C GLU A 105 13.85 4.09 7.77
N THR A 106 15.12 4.09 7.38
CA THR A 106 15.74 5.08 6.49
C THR A 106 15.55 4.71 5.02
N ALA A 107 15.86 5.64 4.13
CA ALA A 107 15.82 5.40 2.69
C ALA A 107 16.72 4.22 2.27
N GLU A 108 17.91 4.09 2.88
CA GLU A 108 18.85 3.01 2.63
C GLU A 108 18.29 1.65 3.05
N ILE A 109 17.70 1.57 4.25
CA ILE A 109 17.04 0.35 4.74
C ILE A 109 15.88 -0.05 3.80
N LEU A 110 15.09 0.93 3.40
CA LEU A 110 13.95 0.69 2.51
C LEU A 110 14.39 0.26 1.12
N LYS A 111 15.47 0.83 0.60
CA LYS A 111 16.08 0.39 -0.65
C LYS A 111 16.45 -1.10 -0.61
N GLU A 112 17.15 -1.56 0.44
CA GLU A 112 17.50 -2.98 0.62
C GLU A 112 16.24 -3.86 0.70
N LYS A 113 15.22 -3.44 1.46
CA LYS A 113 13.95 -4.18 1.57
C LYS A 113 13.24 -4.31 0.22
N VAL A 114 13.17 -3.23 -0.55
CA VAL A 114 12.55 -3.22 -1.89
C VAL A 114 13.28 -4.17 -2.84
N GLU A 115 14.61 -4.10 -2.88
CA GLU A 115 15.42 -5.00 -3.71
C GLU A 115 15.20 -6.48 -3.35
N LEU A 116 15.17 -6.81 -2.06
CA LEU A 116 14.92 -8.18 -1.59
C LEU A 116 13.49 -8.65 -1.87
N ALA A 117 12.50 -7.77 -1.69
CA ALA A 117 11.11 -8.09 -2.00
C ALA A 117 10.93 -8.42 -3.50
N LEU A 118 11.46 -7.57 -4.38
CA LEU A 118 11.39 -7.77 -5.83
C LEU A 118 12.16 -9.01 -6.28
N ALA A 119 13.36 -9.26 -5.70
CA ALA A 119 14.16 -10.45 -6.00
C ALA A 119 13.45 -11.75 -5.62
N ASN A 120 12.53 -11.72 -4.66
CA ASN A 120 11.70 -12.85 -4.26
C ASN A 120 10.33 -12.88 -4.94
N GLY A 121 10.09 -12.03 -5.95
CA GLY A 121 8.84 -12.02 -6.73
C GLY A 121 7.64 -11.48 -5.94
N LEU A 122 7.87 -10.62 -4.95
CA LEU A 122 6.83 -9.82 -4.32
C LEU A 122 6.64 -8.52 -5.09
N LYS A 123 5.39 -8.06 -5.20
CA LYS A 123 5.07 -6.68 -5.60
C LYS A 123 5.11 -5.80 -4.37
N VAL A 124 5.59 -4.58 -4.53
CA VAL A 124 5.75 -3.65 -3.42
C VAL A 124 4.70 -2.55 -3.48
N ILE A 125 3.98 -2.35 -2.37
CA ILE A 125 3.19 -1.15 -2.11
C ILE A 125 4.12 -0.22 -1.32
N PHE A 126 4.72 0.75 -2.02
CA PHE A 126 5.70 1.66 -1.42
C PHE A 126 5.02 2.94 -0.95
N CYS A 127 5.14 3.22 0.34
CA CYS A 127 4.54 4.38 1.00
C CYS A 127 5.50 5.56 1.04
N CYS A 128 4.98 6.74 0.75
CA CYS A 128 5.66 8.02 0.88
C CYS A 128 4.68 9.09 1.34
N GLY A 129 5.18 10.13 2.00
CA GLY A 129 4.32 11.22 2.46
C GLY A 129 5.02 12.19 3.40
N GLU A 130 4.39 13.29 3.65
CA GLU A 130 4.91 14.39 4.47
C GLU A 130 4.19 14.53 5.81
N THR A 131 4.93 15.05 6.79
CA THR A 131 4.42 15.47 8.09
C THR A 131 3.67 16.82 8.00
N LEU A 132 2.94 17.19 9.07
CA LEU A 132 2.28 18.49 9.14
C LEU A 132 3.30 19.64 9.08
N GLU A 133 4.42 19.50 9.76
CA GLU A 133 5.49 20.49 9.80
C GLU A 133 6.08 20.76 8.42
N GLU A 134 6.31 19.70 7.66
CA GLU A 134 6.83 19.78 6.28
C GLU A 134 5.80 20.41 5.34
N ARG A 135 4.52 20.10 5.51
CA ARG A 135 3.46 20.70 4.70
C ARG A 135 3.25 22.16 5.01
N GLU A 136 3.25 22.58 6.30
CA GLU A 136 3.17 23.98 6.72
C GLU A 136 4.39 24.79 6.25
N ALA A 137 5.53 24.12 6.06
CA ALA A 137 6.73 24.71 5.46
C ALA A 137 6.74 24.69 3.92
N GLU A 138 5.66 24.24 3.28
CA GLU A 138 5.52 24.08 1.81
C GLU A 138 6.58 23.14 1.18
N LYS A 139 7.08 22.14 1.95
CA LYS A 139 8.13 21.19 1.55
C LYS A 139 7.61 19.81 1.13
N GLN A 140 6.30 19.60 1.09
CA GLN A 140 5.70 18.30 0.77
C GLN A 140 6.25 17.66 -0.52
N ASN A 141 6.46 18.47 -1.55
CA ASN A 141 6.98 17.99 -2.83
C ASN A 141 8.44 17.53 -2.73
N GLU A 142 9.28 18.32 -2.04
CA GLU A 142 10.70 17.98 -1.84
C GLU A 142 10.84 16.69 -0.99
N VAL A 143 10.06 16.57 0.07
CA VAL A 143 10.09 15.41 0.97
C VAL A 143 9.69 14.13 0.22
N VAL A 144 8.53 14.14 -0.45
CA VAL A 144 8.04 12.98 -1.19
C VAL A 144 9.00 12.59 -2.32
N LYS A 145 9.56 13.58 -3.03
CA LYS A 145 10.56 13.31 -4.07
C LYS A 145 11.82 12.67 -3.48
N ALA A 146 12.35 13.19 -2.38
CA ALA A 146 13.53 12.65 -1.70
C ALA A 146 13.32 11.22 -1.20
N GLU A 147 12.14 10.90 -0.65
CA GLU A 147 11.80 9.55 -0.23
C GLU A 147 11.79 8.54 -1.39
N LEU A 148 11.23 8.93 -2.53
CA LEU A 148 11.20 8.08 -3.72
C LEU A 148 12.57 7.93 -4.37
N GLU A 149 13.34 9.03 -4.48
CA GLU A 149 14.71 9.01 -5.03
C GLU A 149 15.65 8.14 -4.18
N GLY A 150 15.57 8.27 -2.87
CA GLY A 150 16.42 7.52 -1.95
C GLY A 150 16.10 6.02 -1.86
N SER A 151 14.86 5.62 -2.13
CA SER A 151 14.40 4.25 -1.85
C SER A 151 14.05 3.43 -3.08
N VAL A 152 13.46 4.01 -4.13
CA VAL A 152 12.90 3.24 -5.26
C VAL A 152 13.30 3.73 -6.66
N PHE A 153 13.71 4.99 -6.84
CA PHE A 153 14.07 5.51 -8.17
C PHE A 153 15.42 5.02 -8.72
N HIS A 154 16.14 4.18 -7.99
CA HIS A 154 17.30 3.44 -8.48
C HIS A 154 16.91 2.20 -9.32
N LEU A 155 15.66 1.75 -9.25
CA LEU A 155 15.18 0.55 -9.93
C LEU A 155 15.24 0.71 -11.46
N SER A 156 15.42 -0.41 -12.17
CA SER A 156 15.23 -0.46 -13.61
C SER A 156 13.75 -0.29 -13.99
N ALA A 157 13.47 0.13 -15.21
CA ALA A 157 12.09 0.25 -15.70
C ALA A 157 11.31 -1.07 -15.64
N GLU A 158 11.98 -2.22 -15.81
CA GLU A 158 11.34 -3.52 -15.68
C GLU A 158 10.98 -3.85 -14.22
N ALA A 159 11.89 -3.59 -13.28
CA ALA A 159 11.61 -3.79 -11.85
C ALA A 159 10.50 -2.84 -11.36
N TRP A 160 10.45 -1.61 -11.88
CA TRP A 160 9.44 -0.60 -11.56
C TRP A 160 8.00 -1.08 -11.81
N LYS A 161 7.76 -1.94 -12.79
CA LYS A 161 6.43 -2.52 -13.06
C LYS A 161 5.81 -3.28 -11.89
N ASN A 162 6.61 -3.62 -10.88
CA ASN A 162 6.16 -4.31 -9.68
C ASN A 162 5.99 -3.34 -8.48
N ILE A 163 6.07 -2.03 -8.71
CA ILE A 163 5.86 -1.01 -7.69
C ILE A 163 4.45 -0.42 -7.82
N ILE A 164 3.76 -0.37 -6.70
CA ILE A 164 2.55 0.41 -6.49
C ILE A 164 2.94 1.50 -5.48
N LEU A 165 2.57 2.75 -5.72
CA LEU A 165 2.84 3.83 -4.78
C LEU A 165 1.62 4.07 -3.89
N ALA A 166 1.85 4.46 -2.65
CA ALA A 166 0.80 4.90 -1.73
C ALA A 166 1.23 6.23 -1.08
N TYR A 167 0.46 7.27 -1.31
CA TYR A 167 0.71 8.58 -0.71
C TYR A 167 -0.02 8.69 0.63
N GLU A 168 0.73 8.96 1.68
CA GLU A 168 0.25 9.13 3.04
C GLU A 168 0.35 10.60 3.45
N PRO A 169 -0.75 11.37 3.50
CA PRO A 169 -0.75 12.64 4.22
C PRO A 169 -0.65 12.35 5.73
N ILE A 170 0.60 12.26 6.26
CA ILE A 170 0.86 11.79 7.65
C ILE A 170 0.11 12.66 8.66
N TRP A 171 -0.03 13.94 8.38
CA TRP A 171 -0.80 14.89 9.17
C TRP A 171 -2.31 14.62 9.25
N ALA A 172 -2.83 13.77 8.37
CA ALA A 172 -4.23 13.37 8.31
C ALA A 172 -4.46 11.92 8.78
N ILE A 173 -3.41 11.19 9.18
CA ILE A 173 -3.51 9.80 9.65
C ILE A 173 -3.70 9.78 11.16
N GLY A 174 -4.85 9.23 11.63
CA GLY A 174 -5.12 9.08 13.06
C GLY A 174 -5.33 10.38 13.85
N THR A 175 -5.32 11.54 13.20
CA THR A 175 -5.42 12.86 13.85
C THR A 175 -6.84 13.42 13.90
N GLY A 176 -7.79 12.78 13.21
CA GLY A 176 -9.14 13.30 12.99
C GLY A 176 -9.22 14.38 11.90
N LYS A 177 -8.09 14.83 11.35
CA LYS A 177 -8.04 15.64 10.13
C LYS A 177 -8.16 14.74 8.91
N THR A 178 -8.67 15.26 7.82
CA THR A 178 -8.77 14.53 6.53
C THR A 178 -8.28 15.48 5.45
N ALA A 179 -7.40 15.00 4.59
CA ALA A 179 -7.06 15.74 3.38
C ALA A 179 -8.31 15.84 2.49
N THR A 180 -8.51 16.99 1.86
CA THR A 180 -9.56 17.11 0.84
C THR A 180 -9.21 16.25 -0.38
N SER A 181 -10.21 15.89 -1.19
CA SER A 181 -9.98 15.16 -2.43
C SER A 181 -9.06 15.93 -3.40
N ASP A 182 -9.13 17.27 -3.38
CA ASP A 182 -8.26 18.14 -4.19
C ASP A 182 -6.82 18.15 -3.68
N GLN A 183 -6.60 18.19 -2.37
CA GLN A 183 -5.25 18.07 -1.78
C GLN A 183 -4.62 16.69 -2.07
N ALA A 184 -5.42 15.63 -2.00
CA ALA A 184 -4.96 14.30 -2.39
C ALA A 184 -4.60 14.26 -3.87
N GLU A 185 -5.47 14.74 -4.75
CA GLU A 185 -5.24 14.81 -6.19
C GLU A 185 -3.97 15.58 -6.55
N GLU A 186 -3.76 16.74 -5.93
CA GLU A 186 -2.56 17.57 -6.15
C GLU A 186 -1.28 16.75 -5.92
N MET A 187 -1.20 16.05 -4.78
CA MET A 187 -0.01 15.28 -4.44
C MET A 187 0.16 14.02 -5.31
N LEU A 188 -0.94 13.32 -5.62
CA LEU A 188 -0.83 12.15 -6.48
C LEU A 188 -0.50 12.53 -7.93
N ALA A 189 -0.98 13.68 -8.42
CA ALA A 189 -0.57 14.24 -9.71
C ALA A 189 0.92 14.61 -9.72
N TYR A 190 1.41 15.24 -8.64
CA TYR A 190 2.83 15.55 -8.49
C TYR A 190 3.68 14.26 -8.48
N ILE A 191 3.31 13.26 -7.70
CA ILE A 191 4.02 11.97 -7.66
C ILE A 191 4.06 11.34 -9.06
N ARG A 192 2.95 11.35 -9.80
CA ARG A 192 2.91 10.85 -11.17
C ARG A 192 3.84 11.63 -12.10
N SER A 193 3.96 12.95 -11.93
CA SER A 193 4.86 13.77 -12.74
C SER A 193 6.33 13.40 -12.51
N ILE A 194 6.76 13.15 -11.29
CA ILE A 194 8.16 12.75 -11.01
C ILE A 194 8.45 11.29 -11.43
N VAL A 195 7.44 10.41 -11.44
CA VAL A 195 7.57 9.09 -12.08
C VAL A 195 7.75 9.24 -13.59
N ALA A 196 7.03 10.15 -14.23
CA ALA A 196 7.18 10.44 -15.65
C ALA A 196 8.58 11.05 -15.98
N GLU A 197 9.08 11.92 -15.13
CA GLU A 197 10.46 12.46 -15.26
C GLU A 197 11.50 11.33 -15.22
N LYS A 198 11.30 10.35 -14.34
CA LYS A 198 12.27 9.26 -14.12
C LYS A 198 12.18 8.14 -15.15
N TYR A 199 10.95 7.68 -15.48
CA TYR A 199 10.72 6.45 -16.25
C TYR A 199 9.97 6.70 -17.57
N GLY A 200 9.56 7.93 -17.85
CA GLY A 200 8.77 8.28 -19.01
C GLY A 200 7.26 8.22 -18.78
N ASN A 201 6.50 8.89 -19.65
CA ASN A 201 5.05 9.00 -19.53
C ASN A 201 4.32 7.66 -19.55
N GLU A 202 4.79 6.71 -20.37
CA GLU A 202 4.17 5.39 -20.46
C GLU A 202 4.22 4.67 -19.10
N ALA A 203 5.37 4.63 -18.46
CA ALA A 203 5.53 4.03 -17.14
C ALA A 203 4.68 4.76 -16.09
N ALA A 204 4.62 6.09 -16.11
CA ALA A 204 3.78 6.86 -15.20
C ALA A 204 2.29 6.58 -15.39
N GLU A 205 1.85 6.38 -16.64
CA GLU A 205 0.46 6.02 -16.97
C GLU A 205 0.13 4.53 -16.71
N GLU A 206 1.11 3.71 -16.39
CA GLU A 206 0.91 2.31 -15.94
C GLU A 206 1.07 2.16 -14.42
N THR A 207 1.70 3.12 -13.74
CA THR A 207 1.90 3.07 -12.28
C THR A 207 0.61 3.39 -11.54
N SER A 208 0.14 2.47 -10.70
CA SER A 208 -0.96 2.75 -9.78
C SER A 208 -0.45 3.55 -8.58
N ILE A 209 -1.14 4.66 -8.27
CA ILE A 209 -0.85 5.51 -7.12
C ILE A 209 -2.08 5.58 -6.24
N LEU A 210 -1.95 5.12 -4.99
CA LEU A 210 -3.03 4.97 -4.03
C LEU A 210 -3.04 6.15 -3.05
N TYR A 211 -4.21 6.53 -2.60
CA TYR A 211 -4.38 7.44 -1.47
C TYR A 211 -4.33 6.66 -0.15
N GLY A 212 -3.40 7.01 0.73
CA GLY A 212 -3.16 6.36 2.03
C GLY A 212 -3.72 7.12 3.23
N GLY A 213 -4.45 8.21 3.02
CA GLY A 213 -5.13 8.92 4.09
C GLY A 213 -6.49 8.32 4.46
N SER A 214 -7.27 9.03 5.28
CA SER A 214 -8.58 8.56 5.75
C SER A 214 -9.56 8.35 4.60
N CYS A 215 -9.90 7.09 4.33
CA CYS A 215 -10.86 6.68 3.31
C CYS A 215 -11.95 5.80 3.93
N LYS A 216 -13.20 6.09 3.58
CA LYS A 216 -14.43 5.40 4.01
C LYS A 216 -15.36 5.23 2.82
N ALA A 217 -16.37 4.38 2.92
CA ALA A 217 -17.38 4.20 1.88
C ALA A 217 -18.10 5.51 1.48
N SER A 218 -18.17 6.49 2.39
CA SER A 218 -18.82 7.79 2.15
C SER A 218 -18.00 8.76 1.30
N ASN A 219 -16.65 8.74 1.38
CA ASN A 219 -15.79 9.65 0.62
C ASN A 219 -14.99 8.96 -0.51
N ALA A 220 -14.95 7.64 -0.54
CA ALA A 220 -14.27 6.88 -1.58
C ALA A 220 -14.74 7.23 -3.01
N PRO A 221 -16.06 7.43 -3.30
CA PRO A 221 -16.49 7.81 -4.64
C PRO A 221 -15.92 9.15 -5.11
N GLU A 222 -15.81 10.15 -4.23
CA GLU A 222 -15.24 11.44 -4.55
C GLU A 222 -13.72 11.36 -4.78
N LEU A 223 -13.01 10.62 -3.90
CA LEU A 223 -11.58 10.39 -4.04
C LEU A 223 -11.25 9.65 -5.34
N PHE A 224 -11.95 8.56 -5.61
CA PHE A 224 -11.66 7.69 -6.76
C PHE A 224 -12.16 8.28 -8.11
N ALA A 225 -12.95 9.34 -8.07
CA ALA A 225 -13.29 10.12 -9.26
C ALA A 225 -12.16 11.05 -9.73
N LYS A 226 -11.14 11.27 -8.91
CA LYS A 226 -9.99 12.13 -9.26
C LYS A 226 -9.07 11.41 -10.25
N PRO A 227 -8.54 12.14 -11.26
CA PRO A 227 -7.82 11.53 -12.39
C PRO A 227 -6.50 10.85 -12.00
N ASN A 228 -5.85 11.24 -10.90
CA ASN A 228 -4.57 10.65 -10.49
C ASN A 228 -4.67 9.69 -9.30
N ILE A 229 -5.86 9.48 -8.73
CA ILE A 229 -6.10 8.54 -7.64
C ILE A 229 -6.57 7.20 -8.20
N ASP A 230 -5.71 6.18 -8.12
CA ASP A 230 -5.99 4.85 -8.67
C ASP A 230 -6.58 3.89 -7.61
N GLY A 231 -6.93 4.40 -6.43
CA GLY A 231 -7.54 3.65 -5.34
C GLY A 231 -7.02 4.08 -3.97
N GLY A 232 -7.01 3.15 -3.01
CA GLY A 232 -6.63 3.48 -1.65
C GLY A 232 -5.86 2.38 -0.92
N LEU A 233 -4.97 2.82 -0.01
CA LEU A 233 -4.40 1.99 1.04
C LEU A 233 -5.19 2.27 2.33
N ILE A 234 -5.99 1.30 2.75
CA ILE A 234 -7.08 1.47 3.72
C ILE A 234 -6.67 0.89 5.08
N GLY A 235 -6.58 1.73 6.10
CA GLY A 235 -6.35 1.29 7.48
C GLY A 235 -7.62 0.75 8.15
N GLY A 236 -8.08 1.40 9.21
CA GLY A 236 -9.16 0.94 10.08
C GLY A 236 -10.45 0.47 9.40
N ALA A 237 -10.85 1.07 8.29
CA ALA A 237 -12.03 0.63 7.54
C ALA A 237 -11.86 -0.76 6.89
N SER A 238 -10.62 -1.25 6.72
CA SER A 238 -10.35 -2.61 6.21
C SER A 238 -10.52 -3.70 7.27
N LEU A 239 -10.71 -3.33 8.54
CA LEU A 239 -10.93 -4.25 9.66
C LEU A 239 -12.39 -4.72 9.82
N LYS A 240 -13.26 -4.30 8.91
CA LYS A 240 -14.66 -4.75 8.84
C LYS A 240 -15.01 -5.01 7.39
N ALA A 241 -15.43 -6.23 7.08
CA ALA A 241 -15.72 -6.65 5.71
C ALA A 241 -16.74 -5.74 5.00
N ALA A 242 -17.81 -5.32 5.70
CA ALA A 242 -18.82 -4.42 5.13
C ALA A 242 -18.28 -3.02 4.81
N ASP A 243 -17.45 -2.44 5.69
CA ASP A 243 -16.85 -1.12 5.49
C ASP A 243 -15.84 -1.17 4.33
N PHE A 244 -15.00 -2.21 4.30
CA PHE A 244 -14.01 -2.40 3.24
C PHE A 244 -14.69 -2.63 1.89
N LYS A 245 -15.72 -3.49 1.85
CA LYS A 245 -16.53 -3.70 0.63
C LYS A 245 -17.18 -2.40 0.15
N GLY A 246 -17.69 -1.57 1.05
CA GLY A 246 -18.27 -0.26 0.69
C GLY A 246 -17.27 0.67 -0.02
N ILE A 247 -15.98 0.60 0.32
CA ILE A 247 -14.91 1.33 -0.38
C ILE A 247 -14.63 0.69 -1.75
N ILE A 248 -14.54 -0.64 -1.81
CA ILE A 248 -14.31 -1.40 -3.06
C ILE A 248 -15.41 -1.10 -4.08
N ASP A 249 -16.67 -1.06 -3.64
CA ASP A 249 -17.83 -0.82 -4.48
C ASP A 249 -17.90 0.62 -5.04
N ALA A 250 -17.07 1.56 -4.55
CA ALA A 250 -16.94 2.87 -5.13
C ALA A 250 -16.47 2.82 -6.61
N TRP A 251 -15.79 1.76 -7.03
CA TRP A 251 -15.37 1.52 -8.40
C TRP A 251 -16.45 0.92 -9.32
N LYS A 252 -17.63 0.61 -8.77
CA LYS A 252 -18.78 0.10 -9.53
C LYS A 252 -19.72 1.21 -10.03
N LYS A 253 -19.49 2.44 -9.61
CA LYS A 253 -20.35 3.60 -9.89
C LYS A 253 -19.87 4.39 -11.09
#